data_2ad6335394a1443e9b90ecc79e22a8a6
#
_entry.id   2ad6335394a1443e9b90ecc79e22a8a6
#
_cell.length_a   1.000
_cell.length_b   1.000
_cell.length_c   1.000
_cell.angle_alpha   90.00
_cell.angle_beta   90.00
_cell.angle_gamma   90.00
#
_symmetry.space_group_name_H-M   'P 1'
#
loop_
_entity.id
_entity.type
_entity.pdbx_description
1 polymer ?
#
loop_
_entity_poly.entity_id
_entity_poly.type
_entity_poly.pdbx_seq_one_letter_code
_entity_poly.pdbx_strand_id
1 'polypeptide(L)' 'MDITIKTKFNPGDTALKFNPGTNKLEEFYVKDVYIFIGADGIPSIGYFTEDSYQNTPEKDLFTSREEFINQL' A
#
# COMPACT_ATOMS: atom_id res chain seq x y z
N MET A 1 -4.23 22.30 -15.14
CA MET A 1 -3.62 22.07 -13.80
C MET A 1 -3.02 20.67 -13.78
N ASP A 2 -1.73 20.63 -13.49
CA ASP A 2 -1.03 19.34 -13.45
C ASP A 2 -1.07 18.78 -12.04
N ILE A 3 -1.50 17.52 -11.94
CA ILE A 3 -1.51 16.82 -10.65
C ILE A 3 -0.41 15.79 -10.70
N THR A 4 0.56 15.93 -9.80
CA THR A 4 1.61 14.94 -9.65
C THR A 4 1.26 14.02 -8.49
N ILE A 5 1.14 12.73 -8.77
CA ILE A 5 0.81 11.73 -7.76
C ILE A 5 1.98 10.78 -7.64
N LYS A 6 2.49 10.68 -6.40
CA LYS A 6 3.56 9.74 -6.10
C LYS A 6 2.97 8.53 -5.39
N THR A 7 3.27 7.36 -5.93
CA THR A 7 2.86 6.12 -5.30
C THR A 7 4.05 5.49 -4.59
N LYS A 8 3.78 4.86 -3.46
CA LYS A 8 4.82 4.20 -2.66
C LYS A 8 5.34 2.95 -3.35
N PHE A 9 4.47 2.28 -4.09
CA PHE A 9 4.81 1.05 -4.81
C PHE A 9 4.34 1.15 -6.24
N ASN A 10 5.00 0.39 -7.12
CA ASN A 10 4.58 0.19 -8.49
C ASN A 10 4.17 -1.28 -8.68
N PRO A 11 3.36 -1.59 -9.71
CA PRO A 11 3.05 -2.98 -10.00
C PRO A 11 4.32 -3.80 -10.17
N GLY A 12 4.38 -4.95 -9.52
CA GLY A 12 5.55 -5.81 -9.50
C GLY A 12 6.47 -5.63 -8.30
N ASP A 13 6.29 -4.54 -7.56
CA ASP A 13 7.08 -4.31 -6.33
C ASP A 13 6.62 -5.25 -5.22
N THR A 14 7.53 -5.51 -4.28
CA THR A 14 7.23 -6.27 -3.08
C THR A 14 6.89 -5.32 -1.95
N ALA A 15 5.79 -5.58 -1.27
CA ALA A 15 5.34 -4.80 -0.12
C ALA A 15 5.21 -5.69 1.10
N LEU A 16 5.40 -5.10 2.28
CA LEU A 16 5.20 -5.79 3.55
C LEU A 16 3.86 -5.40 4.15
N LYS A 17 3.15 -6.39 4.65
CA LYS A 17 1.82 -6.20 5.23
C LYS A 17 1.77 -6.93 6.58
N PHE A 18 1.32 -6.23 7.61
CA PHE A 18 1.22 -6.82 8.93
C PHE A 18 -0.03 -7.67 9.05
N ASN A 19 0.16 -8.91 9.51
CA ASN A 19 -0.94 -9.83 9.76
C ASN A 19 -1.16 -9.95 11.27
N PRO A 20 -2.23 -9.34 11.81
CA PRO A 20 -2.48 -9.40 13.25
C PRO A 20 -2.81 -10.81 13.76
N GLY A 21 -3.31 -11.68 12.89
CA GLY A 21 -3.60 -13.06 13.26
C GLY A 21 -2.37 -13.88 13.58
N THR A 22 -1.26 -13.63 12.87
CA THR A 22 0.02 -14.31 13.09
C THR A 22 1.04 -13.43 13.79
N ASN A 23 0.74 -12.14 13.93
CA ASN A 23 1.61 -11.13 14.50
C ASN A 23 2.95 -11.02 13.75
N LYS A 24 2.89 -11.15 12.42
CA LYS A 24 4.07 -11.13 11.56
C LYS A 24 3.87 -10.20 10.37
N LEU A 25 5.00 -9.68 9.85
CA LEU A 25 5.01 -9.00 8.57
C LEU A 25 5.18 -10.05 7.49
N GLU A 26 4.33 -9.97 6.48
CA GLU A 26 4.35 -10.88 5.34
C GLU A 26 4.64 -10.11 4.06
N GLU A 27 5.35 -10.74 3.12
CA GLU A 27 5.68 -10.14 1.84
C GLU A 27 4.66 -10.55 0.79
N PHE A 28 4.23 -9.56 0.00
CA PHE A 28 3.31 -9.79 -1.10
C PHE A 28 3.72 -8.92 -2.28
N TYR A 29 3.46 -9.41 -3.49
CA TYR A 29 3.64 -8.62 -4.70
C TYR A 29 2.46 -7.69 -4.90
N VAL A 30 2.76 -6.46 -5.30
CA VAL A 30 1.75 -5.51 -5.71
C VAL A 30 1.34 -5.84 -7.14
N LYS A 31 0.05 -6.13 -7.34
CA LYS A 31 -0.48 -6.45 -8.67
C LYS A 31 -0.92 -5.18 -9.40
N ASP A 32 -1.67 -4.34 -8.71
CA ASP A 32 -2.22 -3.13 -9.30
C ASP A 32 -2.16 -1.98 -8.30
N VAL A 33 -2.03 -0.77 -8.84
CA VAL A 33 -2.10 0.45 -8.06
C VAL A 33 -3.43 1.13 -8.39
N TYR A 34 -4.14 1.53 -7.37
CA TYR A 34 -5.44 2.17 -7.49
C TYR A 34 -5.37 3.58 -6.93
N ILE A 35 -5.75 4.56 -7.75
CA ILE A 35 -5.73 5.96 -7.35
C ILE A 35 -7.15 6.49 -7.43
N PHE A 36 -7.64 7.02 -6.31
CA PHE A 36 -8.97 7.57 -6.23
C PHE A 36 -8.89 9.03 -5.77
N ILE A 37 -9.52 9.91 -6.53
CA ILE A 37 -9.57 11.33 -6.18
C ILE A 37 -11.02 11.69 -5.86
N GLY A 38 -11.26 12.05 -4.61
CA GLY A 38 -12.59 12.41 -4.16
C GLY A 38 -12.91 13.88 -4.37
N ALA A 39 -14.06 14.30 -3.82
CA ALA A 39 -14.55 15.66 -3.95
C ALA A 39 -13.63 16.71 -3.29
N ASP A 40 -12.83 16.28 -2.33
CA ASP A 40 -11.85 17.14 -1.65
C ASP A 40 -10.59 17.37 -2.48
N GLY A 41 -10.42 16.65 -3.58
CA GLY A 41 -9.25 16.76 -4.45
C GLY A 41 -8.01 16.08 -3.91
N ILE A 42 -8.10 15.39 -2.77
CA ILE A 42 -6.97 14.70 -2.16
C ILE A 42 -6.92 13.26 -2.66
N PRO A 43 -5.81 12.83 -3.29
CA PRO A 43 -5.70 11.47 -3.78
C PRO A 43 -5.64 10.45 -2.64
N SER A 44 -6.37 9.36 -2.81
CA SER A 44 -6.25 8.17 -1.97
C SER A 44 -5.61 7.08 -2.80
N ILE A 45 -4.57 6.45 -2.27
CA ILE A 45 -3.83 5.43 -3.00
C ILE A 45 -4.02 4.09 -2.31
N GLY A 46 -4.41 3.11 -3.11
CA GLY A 46 -4.55 1.74 -2.63
C GLY A 46 -3.86 0.78 -3.57
N TYR A 47 -3.68 -0.44 -3.11
CA TYR A 47 -2.96 -1.46 -3.85
C TYR A 47 -3.70 -2.78 -3.79
N PHE A 48 -3.67 -3.50 -4.91
CA PHE A 48 -4.10 -4.89 -4.94
C PHE A 48 -2.86 -5.76 -4.85
N THR A 49 -2.81 -6.59 -3.83
CA THR A 49 -1.70 -7.51 -3.62
C THR A 49 -2.12 -8.91 -4.06
N GLU A 50 -1.14 -9.79 -4.27
CA GLU A 50 -1.41 -11.14 -4.78
C GLU A 50 -2.28 -12.00 -3.86
N ASP A 51 -2.32 -11.64 -2.57
CA ASP A 51 -3.03 -12.42 -1.56
C ASP A 51 -4.48 -12.03 -1.39
N SER A 52 -4.92 -10.93 -2.02
CA SER A 52 -6.22 -10.36 -1.71
C SER A 52 -6.87 -9.74 -2.95
N TYR A 53 -8.19 -9.85 -3.02
CA TYR A 53 -8.98 -9.16 -4.02
C TYR A 53 -9.44 -7.79 -3.53
N GLN A 54 -9.11 -7.44 -2.29
CA GLN A 54 -9.52 -6.18 -1.71
C GLN A 54 -8.40 -5.15 -1.82
N ASN A 55 -8.82 -3.90 -1.99
CA ASN A 55 -7.90 -2.77 -2.05
C ASN A 55 -7.28 -2.56 -0.67
N THR A 56 -5.95 -2.51 -0.62
CA THR A 56 -5.22 -2.25 0.63
C THR A 56 -4.74 -0.80 0.62
N PRO A 57 -5.11 0.01 1.62
CA PRO A 57 -4.63 1.39 1.69
C PRO A 57 -3.12 1.46 1.78
N GLU A 58 -2.54 2.52 1.21
CA GLU A 58 -1.09 2.71 1.21
C GLU A 58 -0.49 2.71 2.62
N LYS A 59 -1.22 3.22 3.59
CA LYS A 59 -0.77 3.29 4.99
C LYS A 59 -0.57 1.93 5.63
N ASP A 60 -1.20 0.89 5.07
CA ASP A 60 -1.13 -0.46 5.62
C ASP A 60 -0.02 -1.30 4.99
N LEU A 61 0.72 -0.72 4.04
CA LEU A 61 1.83 -1.40 3.38
C LEU A 61 3.14 -0.70 3.70
N PHE A 62 4.18 -1.49 3.87
CA PHE A 62 5.49 -0.99 4.30
C PHE A 62 6.57 -1.45 3.34
N THR A 63 7.60 -0.60 3.16
CA THR A 63 8.73 -0.92 2.29
C THR A 63 9.77 -1.76 3.01
N SER A 64 9.80 -1.69 4.36
CA SER A 64 10.77 -2.42 5.17
C SER A 64 10.23 -2.64 6.57
N ARG A 65 10.87 -3.54 7.32
CA ARG A 65 10.54 -3.76 8.73
C ARG A 65 10.77 -2.51 9.55
N GLU A 66 11.79 -1.75 9.24
CA GLU A 66 12.09 -0.51 9.96
C GLU A 66 10.97 0.49 9.84
N GLU A 67 10.39 0.61 8.66
CA GLU A 67 9.26 1.52 8.45
C GLU A 67 8.08 1.13 9.34
N PHE A 68 7.81 -0.17 9.44
CA PHE A 68 6.74 -0.66 10.31
C PHE A 68 7.02 -0.38 11.77
N ILE A 69 8.26 -0.64 12.22
CA ILE A 69 8.66 -0.42 13.61
C ILE A 69 8.58 1.06 13.97
N ASN A 70 8.94 1.94 13.05
CA ASN A 70 8.94 3.38 13.31
C ASN A 70 7.53 3.97 13.46
N GLN A 71 6.50 3.22 13.11
CA GLN A 71 5.12 3.64 13.29
C GLN A 71 4.56 3.30 14.67
N LEU A 72 5.21 2.41 15.38
CA LEU A 72 4.71 1.93 16.66
C LEU A 72 4.88 2.95 17.78
#